data_ec4ea03d7296a242d7686f63d57b0383
#
_entry.id   ec4ea03d7296a242d7686f63d57b0383
#
_cell.length_a   1.000
_cell.length_b   1.000
_cell.length_c   1.000
_cell.angle_alpha   90.00
_cell.angle_beta   90.00
_cell.angle_gamma   90.00
#
_symmetry.space_group_name_H-M   'P 1'
#
loop_
_entity.id
_entity.type
_entity.pdbx_description
1 polymer ?
#
loop_
_entity_poly.entity_id
_entity_poly.type
_entity_poly.pdbx_seq_one_letter_code
_entity_poly.pdbx_strand_id
1 'polypeptide(L)'
;KIPGINQALDYIPSQKLIYKVDSAAALKSGVIKSEDAGLMLKEMTIDLKDKEVLGKQELIVLDMLQTNNWKRPIYYAVTVSPDQFVKLDGYFQQTGLAYQIVPMSTKGTNKAVNSEKMYDNVMNKFKWGGVNNPDVYLDENTMRMCKSFRMALFSKLAGTLIAEGKNDKALKVLDKAME
;
A
#
# COMPACT_ATOMS: atom_id res chain seq x y z
N LYS A 1 -18.94 15.75 30.72
CA LYS A 1 -19.41 16.34 29.45
C LYS A 1 -18.27 16.12 28.45
N ILE A 2 -18.50 15.32 27.45
CA ILE A 2 -17.60 15.23 26.30
C ILE A 2 -17.73 16.59 25.59
N PRO A 3 -16.64 17.35 25.39
CA PRO A 3 -16.69 18.57 24.60
C PRO A 3 -17.35 18.25 23.25
N GLY A 4 -18.11 19.18 22.71
CA GLY A 4 -18.68 19.02 21.37
C GLY A 4 -17.56 18.67 20.38
N ILE A 5 -17.86 17.86 19.35
CA ILE A 5 -16.90 17.37 18.36
C ILE A 5 -16.01 18.49 17.81
N ASN A 6 -16.53 19.68 17.61
CA ASN A 6 -15.78 20.84 17.13
C ASN A 6 -14.72 21.33 18.16
N GLN A 7 -15.01 21.29 19.46
CA GLN A 7 -14.04 21.67 20.47
C GLN A 7 -12.93 20.63 20.71
N ALA A 8 -13.22 19.36 20.42
CA ALA A 8 -12.19 18.31 20.48
C ALA A 8 -11.21 18.38 19.30
N LEU A 9 -11.65 18.89 18.14
CA LEU A 9 -10.81 19.04 16.94
C LEU A 9 -9.92 20.28 17.02
N ASP A 10 -10.33 21.34 17.71
CA ASP A 10 -9.51 22.53 17.96
C ASP A 10 -8.34 22.27 18.94
N TYR A 11 -8.28 21.08 19.54
CA TYR A 11 -7.34 20.72 20.60
C TYR A 11 -6.34 19.62 20.20
N ILE A 12 -5.93 19.54 18.93
CA ILE A 12 -4.76 18.72 18.56
C ILE A 12 -3.53 19.63 18.66
N PRO A 13 -2.87 19.72 19.82
CA PRO A 13 -1.73 20.62 20.03
C PRO A 13 -0.49 20.18 19.25
N SER A 14 -0.47 18.96 18.75
CA SER A 14 0.59 18.40 17.95
C SER A 14 0.06 18.02 16.56
N GLN A 15 0.61 18.67 15.55
CA GLN A 15 0.34 18.35 14.16
C GLN A 15 1.10 17.10 13.67
N LYS A 16 1.89 16.49 14.55
CA LYS A 16 2.70 15.30 14.26
C LYS A 16 2.34 14.18 15.21
N LEU A 17 1.97 13.04 14.62
CA LEU A 17 1.78 11.80 15.35
C LEU A 17 3.04 10.93 15.19
N ILE A 18 3.53 10.41 16.30
CA ILE A 18 4.72 9.56 16.34
C ILE A 18 4.29 8.17 16.79
N TYR A 19 4.51 7.18 15.93
CA TYR A 19 4.26 5.77 16.21
C TYR A 19 5.58 5.04 16.41
N LYS A 20 5.80 4.47 17.58
CA LYS A 20 6.96 3.62 17.85
C LYS A 20 6.82 2.32 17.05
N VAL A 21 7.92 1.84 16.50
CA VAL A 21 7.97 0.61 15.74
C VAL A 21 8.48 -0.52 16.63
N ASP A 22 7.65 -1.53 16.84
CA ASP A 22 8.08 -2.80 17.42
C ASP A 22 8.73 -3.65 16.32
N SER A 23 10.05 -3.55 16.24
CA SER A 23 10.84 -4.23 15.21
C SER A 23 10.70 -5.76 15.27
N ALA A 24 10.61 -6.31 16.47
CA ALA A 24 10.47 -7.76 16.66
C ALA A 24 9.09 -8.22 16.17
N ALA A 25 8.04 -7.49 16.51
CA ALA A 25 6.69 -7.79 16.04
C ALA A 25 6.59 -7.65 14.52
N ALA A 26 7.17 -6.59 13.92
CA ALA A 26 7.14 -6.36 12.48
C ALA A 26 7.85 -7.46 11.66
N LEU A 27 8.96 -7.98 12.15
CA LEU A 27 9.66 -9.11 11.55
C LEU A 27 8.87 -10.42 11.73
N LYS A 28 8.41 -10.69 12.94
CA LYS A 28 7.65 -11.91 13.25
C LYS A 28 6.35 -12.01 12.45
N SER A 29 5.67 -10.91 12.24
CA SER A 29 4.42 -10.86 11.47
C SER A 29 4.61 -10.87 9.95
N GLY A 30 5.85 -10.76 9.46
CA GLY A 30 6.16 -10.66 8.03
C GLY A 30 5.71 -9.34 7.39
N VAL A 31 5.47 -8.30 8.20
CA VAL A 31 5.20 -6.94 7.71
C VAL A 31 6.41 -6.40 6.96
N ILE A 32 7.61 -6.72 7.46
CA ILE A 32 8.88 -6.43 6.79
C ILE A 32 9.69 -7.72 6.66
N LYS A 33 10.45 -7.84 5.58
CA LYS A 33 11.34 -8.99 5.36
C LYS A 33 12.63 -8.82 6.15
N SER A 34 13.27 -9.93 6.51
CA SER A 34 14.55 -9.92 7.22
C SER A 34 15.65 -9.18 6.45
N GLU A 35 15.66 -9.26 5.11
CA GLU A 35 16.59 -8.54 4.24
C GLU A 35 16.43 -7.02 4.30
N ASP A 36 15.24 -6.52 4.62
CA ASP A 36 14.92 -5.10 4.74
C ASP A 36 14.97 -4.60 6.20
N ALA A 37 15.36 -5.46 7.15
CA ALA A 37 15.39 -5.12 8.57
C ALA A 37 16.25 -3.87 8.88
N GLY A 38 17.35 -3.68 8.14
CA GLY A 38 18.23 -2.51 8.27
C GLY A 38 17.61 -1.20 7.81
N LEU A 39 16.50 -1.24 7.05
CA LEU A 39 15.76 -0.06 6.59
C LEU A 39 14.62 0.35 7.53
N MET A 40 14.40 -0.44 8.57
CA MET A 40 13.30 -0.23 9.50
C MET A 40 13.53 1.03 10.34
N LEU A 41 12.50 1.84 10.41
CA LEU A 41 12.50 3.04 11.25
C LEU A 41 12.25 2.64 12.71
N LYS A 42 12.82 3.38 13.64
CA LYS A 42 12.47 3.26 15.06
C LYS A 42 11.12 3.88 15.38
N GLU A 43 10.78 4.93 14.63
CA GLU A 43 9.54 5.69 14.78
C GLU A 43 9.04 6.12 13.41
N MET A 44 7.72 6.03 13.21
CA MET A 44 7.04 6.60 12.05
C MET A 44 6.41 7.93 12.45
N THR A 45 6.61 8.95 11.66
CA THR A 45 6.03 10.27 11.87
C THR A 45 4.98 10.55 10.80
N ILE A 46 3.76 10.85 11.24
CA ILE A 46 2.67 11.30 10.39
C ILE A 46 2.48 12.79 10.63
N ASP A 47 2.74 13.61 9.62
CA ASP A 47 2.59 15.07 9.71
C ASP A 47 1.19 15.45 9.21
N LEU A 48 0.35 15.93 10.13
CA LEU A 48 -1.02 16.33 9.88
C LEU A 48 -1.17 17.85 9.70
N LYS A 49 -0.07 18.59 9.58
CA LYS A 49 -0.06 20.07 9.55
C LYS A 49 -1.01 20.66 8.51
N ASP A 50 -1.16 20.00 7.35
CA ASP A 50 -2.00 20.49 6.26
C ASP A 50 -3.44 19.92 6.32
N LYS A 51 -3.78 19.20 7.39
CA LYS A 51 -5.12 18.63 7.58
C LYS A 51 -5.89 19.44 8.60
N GLU A 52 -6.94 20.11 8.14
CA GLU A 52 -7.86 20.87 9.00
C GLU A 52 -8.82 19.94 9.76
N VAL A 53 -9.20 18.81 9.15
CA VAL A 53 -10.17 17.86 9.71
C VAL A 53 -9.73 16.43 9.46
N LEU A 54 -9.88 15.57 10.46
CA LEU A 54 -9.77 14.12 10.34
C LEU A 54 -11.14 13.48 10.30
N GLY A 55 -11.42 12.73 9.24
CA GLY A 55 -12.65 11.94 9.12
C GLY A 55 -12.64 10.72 10.06
N LYS A 56 -13.81 10.14 10.33
CA LYS A 56 -13.95 8.94 11.16
C LYS A 56 -13.10 7.77 10.65
N GLN A 57 -13.05 7.57 9.34
CA GLN A 57 -12.25 6.53 8.68
C GLN A 57 -10.76 6.72 8.94
N GLU A 58 -10.28 7.96 8.94
CA GLU A 58 -8.88 8.30 9.19
C GLU A 58 -8.51 8.04 10.65
N LEU A 59 -9.38 8.43 11.57
CA LEU A 59 -9.20 8.16 13.01
C LEU A 59 -9.15 6.64 13.29
N ILE A 60 -10.00 5.85 12.64
CA ILE A 60 -10.00 4.39 12.78
C ILE A 60 -8.66 3.81 12.30
N VAL A 61 -8.12 4.28 11.17
CA VAL A 61 -6.82 3.80 10.68
C VAL A 61 -5.69 4.15 11.64
N LEU A 62 -5.68 5.36 12.18
CA LEU A 62 -4.67 5.79 13.16
C LEU A 62 -4.75 4.97 14.44
N ASP A 63 -5.96 4.68 14.93
CA ASP A 63 -6.18 3.81 16.09
C ASP A 63 -5.75 2.36 15.79
N MET A 64 -6.09 1.84 14.61
CA MET A 64 -5.63 0.51 14.18
C MET A 64 -4.11 0.40 14.13
N LEU A 65 -3.40 1.42 13.67
CA LEU A 65 -1.92 1.44 13.67
C LEU A 65 -1.38 1.36 15.09
N GLN A 66 -1.96 2.15 16.01
CA GLN A 66 -1.55 2.20 17.40
C GLN A 66 -1.79 0.88 18.12
N THR A 67 -2.99 0.31 17.97
CA THR A 67 -3.41 -0.89 18.71
C THR A 67 -2.83 -2.18 18.13
N ASN A 68 -2.64 -2.24 16.82
CA ASN A 68 -2.06 -3.39 16.13
C ASN A 68 -0.59 -3.60 16.48
N ASN A 69 0.15 -2.54 16.75
CA ASN A 69 1.57 -2.57 17.09
C ASN A 69 2.38 -3.57 16.25
N TRP A 70 2.17 -3.57 14.93
CA TRP A 70 2.86 -4.41 13.93
C TRP A 70 2.62 -5.92 14.05
N LYS A 71 1.67 -6.36 14.85
CA LYS A 71 1.35 -7.80 15.03
C LYS A 71 0.70 -8.42 13.80
N ARG A 72 0.06 -7.61 12.95
CA ARG A 72 -0.57 -8.03 11.69
C ARG A 72 -0.34 -6.96 10.61
N PRO A 73 -0.21 -7.37 9.33
CA PRO A 73 -0.11 -6.39 8.24
C PRO A 73 -1.43 -5.62 8.06
N ILE A 74 -1.32 -4.33 7.79
CA ILE A 74 -2.44 -3.44 7.47
C ILE A 74 -2.29 -3.03 6.02
N TYR A 75 -3.41 -3.01 5.29
CA TYR A 75 -3.45 -2.71 3.87
C TYR A 75 -4.48 -1.64 3.54
N TYR A 76 -4.13 -0.80 2.57
CA TYR A 76 -5.07 0.02 1.82
C TYR A 76 -5.34 -0.60 0.46
N ALA A 77 -6.59 -0.61 0.00
CA ALA A 77 -6.88 -0.96 -1.38
C ALA A 77 -6.36 0.12 -2.34
N VAL A 78 -5.90 -0.27 -3.54
CA VAL A 78 -5.43 0.70 -4.54
C VAL A 78 -6.53 1.65 -5.03
N THR A 79 -7.79 1.34 -4.75
CA THR A 79 -8.96 2.15 -5.09
C THR A 79 -9.28 3.24 -4.07
N VAL A 80 -8.59 3.24 -2.92
CA VAL A 80 -8.76 4.31 -1.92
C VAL A 80 -8.12 5.58 -2.46
N SER A 81 -8.85 6.69 -2.35
CA SER A 81 -8.38 8.00 -2.83
C SER A 81 -7.21 8.50 -1.98
N PRO A 82 -6.18 9.12 -2.59
CA PRO A 82 -4.98 9.58 -1.89
C PRO A 82 -5.23 10.59 -0.76
N ASP A 83 -6.30 11.36 -0.83
CA ASP A 83 -6.70 12.29 0.24
C ASP A 83 -7.05 11.57 1.56
N GLN A 84 -7.41 10.28 1.49
CA GLN A 84 -7.74 9.44 2.63
C GLN A 84 -6.54 8.65 3.21
N PHE A 85 -5.35 8.81 2.65
CA PHE A 85 -4.15 8.08 3.10
C PHE A 85 -3.56 8.57 4.41
N VAL A 86 -4.09 9.65 4.98
CA VAL A 86 -3.62 10.22 6.27
C VAL A 86 -2.11 10.48 6.29
N LYS A 87 -1.54 10.93 5.17
CA LYS A 87 -0.09 11.13 5.01
C LYS A 87 0.77 9.86 5.25
N LEU A 88 0.17 8.68 5.06
CA LEU A 88 0.86 7.39 5.16
C LEU A 88 1.50 6.93 3.85
N ASP A 89 1.30 7.66 2.76
CA ASP A 89 1.81 7.31 1.42
C ASP A 89 3.33 7.12 1.36
N GLY A 90 4.07 7.78 2.25
CA GLY A 90 5.51 7.59 2.41
C GLY A 90 5.95 6.25 3.01
N TYR A 91 4.99 5.47 3.51
CA TYR A 91 5.19 4.17 4.16
C TYR A 91 4.47 3.04 3.44
N PHE A 92 4.02 3.28 2.20
CA PHE A 92 3.30 2.28 1.41
C PHE A 92 4.25 1.43 0.58
N GLN A 93 4.03 0.12 0.64
CA GLN A 93 4.64 -0.84 -0.25
C GLN A 93 3.54 -1.59 -1.02
N GLN A 94 3.51 -1.43 -2.34
CA GLN A 94 2.50 -2.09 -3.17
C GLN A 94 2.80 -3.58 -3.29
N THR A 95 1.78 -4.41 -3.08
CA THR A 95 1.88 -5.87 -3.13
C THR A 95 0.95 -6.51 -4.16
N GLY A 96 0.30 -5.68 -4.98
CA GLY A 96 -0.70 -6.04 -5.98
C GLY A 96 -1.79 -4.98 -5.99
N LEU A 97 -3.04 -5.37 -5.76
CA LEU A 97 -4.19 -4.45 -5.63
C LEU A 97 -4.31 -3.83 -4.23
N ALA A 98 -3.23 -3.85 -3.47
CA ALA A 98 -3.18 -3.27 -2.14
C ALA A 98 -1.81 -2.65 -1.83
N TYR A 99 -1.84 -1.59 -1.04
CA TYR A 99 -0.68 -0.96 -0.42
C TYR A 99 -0.55 -1.47 1.00
N GLN A 100 0.51 -2.16 1.32
CA GLN A 100 0.84 -2.56 2.68
C GLN A 100 1.53 -1.39 3.39
N ILE A 101 1.10 -1.07 4.62
CA ILE A 101 1.83 -0.14 5.47
C ILE A 101 3.05 -0.88 6.03
N VAL A 102 4.22 -0.30 5.84
CA VAL A 102 5.50 -0.86 6.30
C VAL A 102 6.27 0.17 7.15
N PRO A 103 7.01 -0.27 8.18
CA PRO A 103 7.75 0.63 9.05
C PRO A 103 9.09 1.06 8.44
N MET A 104 9.07 1.49 7.18
CA MET A 104 10.24 2.02 6.47
C MET A 104 9.80 3.10 5.48
N SER A 105 10.70 4.03 5.15
CA SER A 105 10.44 5.03 4.11
C SER A 105 10.48 4.39 2.74
N THR A 106 9.39 4.53 1.98
CA THR A 106 9.25 3.96 0.64
C THR A 106 9.20 5.02 -0.46
N LYS A 107 8.93 6.27 -0.11
CA LYS A 107 8.79 7.37 -1.07
C LYS A 107 10.11 7.69 -1.76
N GLY A 108 10.09 7.69 -3.09
CA GLY A 108 11.29 7.95 -3.90
C GLY A 108 12.31 6.81 -3.90
N THR A 109 11.95 5.63 -3.41
CA THR A 109 12.83 4.46 -3.37
C THR A 109 12.29 3.31 -4.22
N ASN A 110 13.15 2.34 -4.55
CA ASN A 110 12.74 1.08 -5.17
C ASN A 110 11.92 0.16 -4.24
N LYS A 111 11.76 0.54 -2.97
CA LYS A 111 10.98 -0.21 -1.97
C LYS A 111 9.48 0.13 -1.97
N ALA A 112 9.04 1.06 -2.81
CA ALA A 112 7.61 1.38 -2.98
C ALA A 112 6.79 0.20 -3.55
N VAL A 113 7.44 -0.80 -4.15
CA VAL A 113 6.83 -2.05 -4.63
C VAL A 113 7.56 -3.24 -4.00
N ASN A 114 6.81 -4.19 -3.46
CA ASN A 114 7.33 -5.50 -3.10
C ASN A 114 7.29 -6.39 -4.36
N SER A 115 8.36 -6.37 -5.15
CA SER A 115 8.41 -7.02 -6.46
C SER A 115 8.10 -8.51 -6.39
N GLU A 116 8.60 -9.22 -5.38
CA GLU A 116 8.39 -10.66 -5.25
C GLU A 116 6.97 -11.02 -4.84
N LYS A 117 6.43 -10.34 -3.81
CA LYS A 117 5.06 -10.56 -3.37
C LYS A 117 4.05 -10.15 -4.46
N MET A 118 4.34 -9.04 -5.14
CA MET A 118 3.49 -8.57 -6.23
C MET A 118 3.57 -9.51 -7.44
N TYR A 119 4.77 -10.03 -7.77
CA TYR A 119 4.96 -11.02 -8.83
C TYR A 119 4.16 -12.30 -8.54
N ASP A 120 4.28 -12.85 -7.34
CA ASP A 120 3.57 -14.05 -6.93
C ASP A 120 2.04 -13.84 -6.96
N ASN A 121 1.56 -12.68 -6.49
CA ASN A 121 0.14 -12.36 -6.53
C ASN A 121 -0.37 -12.24 -7.98
N VAL A 122 0.32 -11.49 -8.83
CA VAL A 122 -0.12 -11.19 -10.20
C VAL A 122 -0.02 -12.42 -11.11
N MET A 123 1.07 -13.18 -11.00
CA MET A 123 1.34 -14.29 -11.89
C MET A 123 0.68 -15.60 -11.46
N ASN A 124 0.54 -15.84 -10.14
CA ASN A 124 0.15 -17.14 -9.62
C ASN A 124 -1.19 -17.15 -8.89
N LYS A 125 -1.61 -16.03 -8.27
CA LYS A 125 -2.78 -16.02 -7.37
C LYS A 125 -3.98 -15.29 -7.92
N PHE A 126 -3.78 -14.22 -8.70
CA PHE A 126 -4.89 -13.45 -9.24
C PHE A 126 -5.65 -14.25 -10.28
N LYS A 127 -6.98 -14.17 -10.19
CA LYS A 127 -7.89 -14.78 -11.16
C LYS A 127 -8.50 -13.66 -11.99
N TRP A 128 -8.41 -13.78 -13.29
CA TRP A 128 -8.81 -12.74 -14.23
C TRP A 128 -10.22 -12.95 -14.80
N GLY A 129 -10.94 -13.99 -14.32
CA GLY A 129 -12.41 -14.21 -14.56
C GLY A 129 -12.69 -14.58 -15.99
N GLY A 130 -12.25 -14.78 -16.92
CA GLY A 130 -12.63 -15.04 -18.34
C GLY A 130 -12.51 -13.81 -19.23
N VAL A 131 -11.79 -12.78 -18.77
CA VAL A 131 -11.53 -11.55 -19.56
C VAL A 131 -10.74 -11.84 -20.85
N ASN A 132 -10.03 -12.97 -20.88
CA ASN A 132 -9.27 -13.48 -22.04
C ASN A 132 -10.09 -14.42 -22.92
N ASN A 133 -11.35 -14.67 -22.61
CA ASN A 133 -12.20 -15.50 -23.45
C ASN A 133 -12.91 -14.62 -24.49
N PRO A 134 -12.66 -14.82 -25.82
CA PRO A 134 -13.28 -14.03 -26.88
C PRO A 134 -14.81 -14.17 -26.96
N ASP A 135 -15.37 -15.24 -26.40
CA ASP A 135 -16.82 -15.49 -26.37
C ASP A 135 -17.54 -14.75 -25.25
N VAL A 136 -16.79 -14.12 -24.35
CA VAL A 136 -17.35 -13.34 -23.24
C VAL A 136 -17.47 -11.88 -23.63
N TYR A 137 -18.71 -11.38 -23.64
CA TYR A 137 -18.93 -9.95 -23.85
C TYR A 137 -18.43 -9.13 -22.65
N LEU A 138 -17.54 -8.21 -22.91
CA LEU A 138 -17.04 -7.24 -21.92
C LEU A 138 -17.63 -5.87 -22.23
N ASP A 139 -18.39 -5.34 -21.28
CA ASP A 139 -18.89 -3.96 -21.39
C ASP A 139 -17.75 -2.95 -21.27
N GLU A 140 -18.03 -1.69 -21.65
CA GLU A 140 -17.05 -0.62 -21.64
C GLU A 140 -16.46 -0.35 -20.25
N ASN A 141 -17.28 -0.45 -19.19
CA ASN A 141 -16.82 -0.23 -17.81
C ASN A 141 -15.84 -1.32 -17.38
N THR A 142 -16.15 -2.57 -17.68
CA THR A 142 -15.28 -3.73 -17.41
C THR A 142 -13.97 -3.59 -18.16
N MET A 143 -13.99 -3.25 -19.45
CA MET A 143 -12.77 -3.02 -20.23
C MET A 143 -11.92 -1.87 -19.68
N ARG A 144 -12.55 -0.76 -19.29
CA ARG A 144 -11.86 0.37 -18.67
C ARG A 144 -11.20 -0.01 -17.34
N MET A 145 -11.89 -0.78 -16.49
CA MET A 145 -11.32 -1.28 -15.25
C MET A 145 -10.14 -2.22 -15.50
N CYS A 146 -10.28 -3.18 -16.41
CA CYS A 146 -9.21 -4.09 -16.78
C CYS A 146 -7.97 -3.34 -17.28
N LYS A 147 -8.14 -2.32 -18.14
CA LYS A 147 -7.05 -1.47 -18.61
C LYS A 147 -6.38 -0.73 -17.46
N SER A 148 -7.16 -0.15 -16.56
CA SER A 148 -6.62 0.59 -15.40
C SER A 148 -5.82 -0.32 -14.47
N PHE A 149 -6.32 -1.52 -14.17
CA PHE A 149 -5.61 -2.47 -13.34
C PHE A 149 -4.35 -3.04 -14.02
N ARG A 150 -4.40 -3.32 -15.32
CA ARG A 150 -3.21 -3.71 -16.09
C ARG A 150 -2.12 -2.66 -15.97
N MET A 151 -2.44 -1.40 -16.24
CA MET A 151 -1.46 -0.30 -16.13
C MET A 151 -0.92 -0.15 -14.69
N ALA A 152 -1.78 -0.21 -13.69
CA ALA A 152 -1.37 -0.05 -12.29
C ALA A 152 -0.53 -1.21 -11.75
N LEU A 153 -0.71 -2.43 -12.26
CA LEU A 153 -0.02 -3.62 -11.78
C LEU A 153 1.20 -3.96 -12.64
N PHE A 154 0.97 -4.27 -13.92
CA PHE A 154 2.02 -4.84 -14.77
C PHE A 154 3.11 -3.83 -15.08
N SER A 155 2.76 -2.59 -15.39
CA SER A 155 3.75 -1.55 -15.69
C SER A 155 4.66 -1.27 -14.49
N LYS A 156 4.09 -1.11 -13.30
CA LYS A 156 4.88 -0.89 -12.09
C LYS A 156 5.75 -2.09 -11.72
N LEU A 157 5.18 -3.31 -11.82
CA LEU A 157 5.91 -4.53 -11.49
C LEU A 157 7.06 -4.75 -12.47
N ALA A 158 6.82 -4.64 -13.77
CA ALA A 158 7.85 -4.79 -14.79
C ALA A 158 8.98 -3.75 -14.60
N GLY A 159 8.62 -2.46 -14.41
CA GLY A 159 9.59 -1.40 -14.15
C GLY A 159 10.44 -1.66 -12.90
N THR A 160 9.84 -2.15 -11.81
CA THR A 160 10.56 -2.49 -10.58
C THR A 160 11.52 -3.68 -10.81
N LEU A 161 11.04 -4.73 -11.49
CA LEU A 161 11.86 -5.91 -11.80
C LEU A 161 13.07 -5.56 -12.69
N ILE A 162 12.88 -4.68 -13.67
CA ILE A 162 13.99 -4.17 -14.52
C ILE A 162 15.00 -3.41 -13.66
N ALA A 163 14.53 -2.52 -12.78
CA ALA A 163 15.41 -1.78 -11.88
C ALA A 163 16.18 -2.67 -10.90
N GLU A 164 15.63 -3.85 -10.57
CA GLU A 164 16.30 -4.90 -9.77
C GLU A 164 17.17 -5.85 -10.58
N GLY A 165 17.29 -5.67 -11.91
CA GLY A 165 18.05 -6.55 -12.81
C GLY A 165 17.38 -7.91 -13.08
N LYS A 166 16.11 -8.08 -12.72
CA LYS A 166 15.32 -9.32 -12.88
C LYS A 166 14.59 -9.35 -14.22
N ASN A 167 15.34 -9.18 -15.32
CA ASN A 167 14.80 -8.99 -16.67
C ASN A 167 13.93 -10.15 -17.16
N ASP A 168 14.28 -11.40 -16.84
CA ASP A 168 13.49 -12.58 -17.24
C ASP A 168 12.09 -12.58 -16.59
N LYS A 169 12.01 -12.15 -15.32
CA LYS A 169 10.72 -12.00 -14.64
C LYS A 169 9.92 -10.83 -15.21
N ALA A 170 10.60 -9.73 -15.55
CA ALA A 170 9.94 -8.58 -16.16
C ALA A 170 9.33 -8.93 -17.53
N LEU A 171 10.07 -9.71 -18.37
CA LEU A 171 9.55 -10.17 -19.65
C LEU A 171 8.28 -11.02 -19.47
N LYS A 172 8.31 -12.00 -18.56
CA LYS A 172 7.09 -12.83 -18.26
C LYS A 172 5.91 -11.99 -17.80
N VAL A 173 6.15 -10.92 -17.04
CA VAL A 173 5.09 -10.00 -16.58
C VAL A 173 4.51 -9.22 -17.77
N LEU A 174 5.36 -8.77 -18.70
CA LEU A 174 4.92 -8.05 -19.89
C LEU A 174 4.15 -8.97 -20.85
N ASP A 175 4.63 -10.19 -21.07
CA ASP A 175 3.91 -11.20 -21.87
C ASP A 175 2.50 -11.45 -21.28
N LYS A 176 2.43 -11.66 -19.97
CA LYS A 176 1.14 -11.84 -19.27
C LYS A 176 0.21 -10.63 -19.39
N ALA A 177 0.75 -9.42 -19.50
CA ALA A 177 -0.05 -8.21 -19.68
C ALA A 177 -0.68 -8.11 -21.07
N MET A 178 -0.13 -8.83 -22.06
CA MET A 178 -0.63 -8.87 -23.45
C MET A 178 -1.73 -9.91 -23.66
N GLU A 179 -1.84 -10.89 -22.78
CA GLU A 179 -2.95 -11.86 -22.77
C GLU A 179 -4.28 -11.19 -22.37
#